data_4f674a9d385d7df265e622ed3625355c
#
_entry.id   4f674a9d385d7df265e622ed3625355c
#
_cell.length_a   1.000
_cell.length_b   1.000
_cell.length_c   1.000
_cell.angle_alpha   90.00
_cell.angle_beta   90.00
_cell.angle_gamma   90.00
#
_symmetry.space_group_name_H-M   'P 1'
#
loop_
_entity.id
_entity.type
_entity.pdbx_description
1 polymer ?
#
loop_
_entity_poly.entity_id
_entity_poly.type
_entity_poly.pdbx_seq_one_letter_code
_entity_poly.pdbx_strand_id
1 'polypeptide(L)'
;MSGGSGLAPVRGILEYFYENIDKCKSVTLICGFRSPDDILFKEDIEKWKTKFNVILTVDKGNEEYKGKVGLVTKYVQEIDINDKNNVSVVIVGPPMMMKFTIVEFQKIGIKDHNMWVSYERKMCCGLGKCGHCRMDTTYICTDGPVFNYSFGKTLYD
;
A
#
# COMPACT_ATOMS: atom_id res chain seq x y z
N MET A 1 -0.81 0.75 2.98
CA MET A 1 -1.56 -0.49 2.69
C MET A 1 -0.88 -1.25 1.58
N SER A 2 -0.71 -2.55 1.72
CA SER A 2 0.02 -3.36 0.75
C SER A 2 -0.71 -4.69 0.45
N GLY A 3 -0.49 -5.22 -0.75
CA GLY A 3 -0.99 -6.53 -1.18
C GLY A 3 0.13 -7.41 -1.73
N GLY A 4 0.28 -8.62 -1.19
CA GLY A 4 1.29 -9.57 -1.61
C GLY A 4 2.71 -9.00 -1.59
N SER A 5 3.42 -9.12 -2.71
CA SER A 5 4.79 -8.59 -2.90
C SER A 5 4.90 -7.07 -2.75
N GLY A 6 3.78 -6.33 -2.81
CA GLY A 6 3.73 -4.88 -2.57
C GLY A 6 4.14 -4.48 -1.15
N LEU A 7 4.31 -5.42 -0.22
CA LEU A 7 4.89 -5.14 1.09
C LEU A 7 6.40 -4.82 0.99
N ALA A 8 7.12 -5.40 0.05
CA ALA A 8 8.56 -5.21 -0.09
C ALA A 8 8.95 -3.73 -0.36
N PRO A 9 8.36 -3.02 -1.33
CA PRO A 9 8.73 -1.61 -1.58
C PRO A 9 8.35 -0.66 -0.45
N VAL A 10 7.36 -0.98 0.40
CA VAL A 10 7.01 -0.12 1.54
C VAL A 10 7.80 -0.45 2.82
N ARG A 11 8.57 -1.54 2.82
CA ARG A 11 9.35 -1.98 3.99
C ARG A 11 10.29 -0.88 4.51
N GLY A 12 10.99 -0.19 3.61
CA GLY A 12 11.90 0.90 4.01
C GLY A 12 11.20 2.06 4.71
N ILE A 13 9.98 2.41 4.28
CA ILE A 13 9.15 3.43 4.95
C ILE A 13 8.72 2.95 6.34
N LEU A 14 8.32 1.69 6.47
CA LEU A 14 7.92 1.11 7.75
C LEU A 14 9.08 1.07 8.74
N GLU A 15 10.27 0.64 8.30
CA GLU A 15 11.47 0.66 9.15
C GLU A 15 11.84 2.08 9.59
N TYR A 16 11.80 3.04 8.66
CA TYR A 16 12.06 4.44 8.99
C TYR A 16 11.13 4.96 10.10
N PHE A 17 9.82 4.72 10.01
CA PHE A 17 8.87 5.13 11.04
C PHE A 17 8.94 4.29 12.31
N TYR A 18 9.36 3.03 12.20
CA TYR A 18 9.59 2.21 13.37
C TYR A 18 10.73 2.77 14.27
N GLU A 19 11.78 3.26 13.63
CA GLU A 19 12.91 3.91 14.33
C GLU A 19 12.59 5.35 14.75
N ASN A 20 11.68 6.03 14.06
CA ASN A 20 11.33 7.43 14.25
C ASN A 20 9.84 7.62 14.54
N ILE A 21 9.29 6.85 15.46
CA ILE A 21 7.83 6.88 15.73
C ILE A 21 7.34 8.23 16.28
N ASP A 22 8.22 9.00 16.88
CA ASP A 22 7.99 10.35 17.39
C ASP A 22 7.67 11.36 16.28
N LYS A 23 8.04 11.08 15.04
CA LYS A 23 7.75 11.94 13.87
C LYS A 23 6.33 11.84 13.35
N CYS A 24 5.54 10.89 13.83
CA CYS A 24 4.14 10.72 13.43
C CYS A 24 3.27 10.37 14.64
N LYS A 25 1.98 10.68 14.58
CA LYS A 25 1.05 10.35 15.67
C LYS A 25 0.79 8.85 15.77
N SER A 26 0.65 8.21 14.63
CA SER A 26 0.40 6.77 14.55
C SER A 26 0.75 6.24 13.15
N VAL A 27 1.06 4.97 13.09
CA VAL A 27 1.23 4.22 11.83
C VAL A 27 0.25 3.05 11.83
N THR A 28 -0.52 2.91 10.77
CA THR A 28 -1.36 1.75 10.53
C THR A 28 -0.89 1.02 9.28
N LEU A 29 -0.52 -0.24 9.41
CA LEU A 29 -0.20 -1.13 8.31
C LEU A 29 -1.37 -2.07 8.06
N ILE A 30 -1.97 -2.02 6.86
CA ILE A 30 -2.86 -3.07 6.39
C ILE A 30 -2.11 -3.85 5.31
N CYS A 31 -1.92 -5.14 5.50
CA CYS A 31 -1.28 -6.02 4.53
C CYS A 31 -2.11 -7.28 4.30
N GLY A 32 -2.30 -7.61 3.02
CA GLY A 32 -3.08 -8.76 2.58
C GLY A 32 -2.27 -9.72 1.74
N PHE A 33 -2.48 -11.02 1.94
CA PHE A 33 -1.85 -12.11 1.21
C PHE A 33 -2.91 -13.11 0.74
N ARG A 34 -2.56 -14.02 -0.18
CA ARG A 34 -3.51 -15.03 -0.66
C ARG A 34 -3.80 -16.09 0.39
N SER A 35 -2.76 -16.56 1.05
CA SER A 35 -2.83 -17.61 2.07
C SER A 35 -1.83 -17.34 3.19
N PRO A 36 -1.89 -18.05 4.33
CA PRO A 36 -0.91 -17.94 5.41
C PRO A 36 0.53 -18.26 4.98
N ASP A 37 0.68 -19.14 3.98
CA ASP A 37 1.99 -19.54 3.46
C ASP A 37 2.64 -18.43 2.59
N ASP A 38 1.81 -17.57 1.98
CA ASP A 38 2.24 -16.46 1.15
C ASP A 38 2.69 -15.24 1.96
N ILE A 39 2.54 -15.24 3.28
CA ILE A 39 2.89 -14.10 4.14
C ILE A 39 4.40 -13.86 4.10
N LEU A 40 4.77 -12.70 3.55
CA LEU A 40 6.16 -12.24 3.48
C LEU A 40 6.55 -11.48 4.75
N PHE A 41 7.84 -11.48 5.08
CA PHE A 41 8.42 -10.70 6.18
C PHE A 41 7.72 -10.93 7.54
N LYS A 42 7.44 -12.18 7.89
CA LYS A 42 6.71 -12.54 9.11
C LYS A 42 7.37 -11.94 10.37
N GLU A 43 8.69 -12.01 10.47
CA GLU A 43 9.46 -11.46 11.60
C GLU A 43 9.34 -9.93 11.67
N ASP A 44 9.43 -9.24 10.54
CA ASP A 44 9.25 -7.79 10.49
C ASP A 44 7.82 -7.39 10.90
N ILE A 45 6.81 -8.13 10.42
CA ILE A 45 5.41 -7.89 10.80
C ILE A 45 5.23 -8.02 12.31
N GLU A 46 5.78 -9.05 12.95
CA GLU A 46 5.71 -9.21 14.40
C GLU A 46 6.45 -8.08 15.13
N LYS A 47 7.62 -7.68 14.64
CA LYS A 47 8.36 -6.51 15.13
C LYS A 47 7.50 -5.24 15.02
N TRP A 48 6.87 -4.98 13.87
CA TRP A 48 6.07 -3.77 13.67
C TRP A 48 4.81 -3.71 14.53
N LYS A 49 4.21 -4.84 14.88
CA LYS A 49 3.07 -4.90 15.82
C LYS A 49 3.38 -4.29 17.18
N THR A 50 4.66 -4.18 17.56
CA THR A 50 5.05 -3.59 18.87
C THR A 50 4.86 -2.08 18.92
N LYS A 51 4.83 -1.39 17.77
CA LYS A 51 4.68 0.07 17.68
C LYS A 51 3.58 0.54 16.74
N PHE A 52 3.13 -0.30 15.81
CA PHE A 52 2.13 0.05 14.79
C PHE A 52 0.83 -0.70 15.02
N ASN A 53 -0.27 -0.11 14.56
CA ASN A 53 -1.50 -0.85 14.36
C ASN A 53 -1.36 -1.70 13.07
N VAL A 54 -1.24 -3.03 13.20
CA VAL A 54 -1.06 -3.94 12.07
C VAL A 54 -2.30 -4.78 11.86
N ILE A 55 -2.90 -4.64 10.68
CA ILE A 55 -4.01 -5.46 10.20
C ILE A 55 -3.47 -6.40 9.13
N LEU A 56 -3.23 -7.65 9.50
CA LEU A 56 -2.77 -8.71 8.60
C LEU A 56 -3.96 -9.57 8.18
N THR A 57 -4.17 -9.71 6.88
CA THR A 57 -5.28 -10.50 6.33
C THR A 57 -4.78 -11.53 5.31
N VAL A 58 -5.54 -12.60 5.14
CA VAL A 58 -5.37 -13.55 4.03
C VAL A 58 -6.70 -13.74 3.31
N ASP A 59 -6.66 -13.93 1.99
CA ASP A 59 -7.89 -14.15 1.22
C ASP A 59 -8.54 -15.49 1.57
N LYS A 60 -7.69 -16.52 1.82
CA LYS A 60 -8.09 -17.87 2.22
C LYS A 60 -7.29 -18.29 3.43
N GLY A 61 -7.96 -18.50 4.55
CA GLY A 61 -7.37 -19.15 5.73
C GLY A 61 -7.34 -20.66 5.60
N ASN A 62 -6.55 -21.30 6.45
CA ASN A 62 -6.61 -22.75 6.73
C ASN A 62 -7.06 -22.95 8.18
N GLU A 63 -7.23 -24.20 8.62
CA GLU A 63 -7.73 -24.54 9.95
C GLU A 63 -6.84 -24.01 11.10
N GLU A 64 -5.55 -23.83 10.83
CA GLU A 64 -4.56 -23.34 11.81
C GLU A 64 -4.49 -21.82 11.88
N TYR A 65 -4.97 -21.12 10.84
CA TYR A 65 -4.88 -19.67 10.75
C TYR A 65 -5.95 -18.98 11.58
N LYS A 66 -5.52 -18.31 12.66
CA LYS A 66 -6.41 -17.58 13.58
C LYS A 66 -6.51 -16.08 13.30
N GLY A 67 -5.89 -15.60 12.22
CA GLY A 67 -5.90 -14.19 11.81
C GLY A 67 -7.15 -13.80 11.03
N LYS A 68 -7.14 -12.56 10.50
CA LYS A 68 -8.25 -12.04 9.69
C LYS A 68 -8.29 -12.70 8.31
N VAL A 69 -9.47 -13.11 7.87
CA VAL A 69 -9.70 -13.73 6.56
C VAL A 69 -10.62 -12.84 5.73
N GLY A 70 -10.22 -12.56 4.51
CA GLY A 70 -10.96 -11.77 3.54
C GLY A 70 -10.11 -10.71 2.86
N LEU A 71 -10.71 -10.07 1.85
CA LEU A 71 -10.04 -9.05 1.05
C LEU A 71 -9.58 -7.89 1.94
N VAL A 72 -8.34 -7.49 1.75
CA VAL A 72 -7.68 -6.42 2.51
C VAL A 72 -8.45 -5.09 2.47
N THR A 73 -9.20 -4.82 1.40
CA THR A 73 -10.02 -3.62 1.22
C THR A 73 -11.16 -3.48 2.23
N LYS A 74 -11.70 -4.60 2.73
CA LYS A 74 -12.78 -4.59 3.74
C LYS A 74 -12.34 -3.97 5.06
N TYR A 75 -11.07 -4.05 5.36
CA TYR A 75 -10.51 -3.60 6.65
C TYR A 75 -10.13 -2.11 6.65
N VAL A 76 -10.31 -1.42 5.53
CA VAL A 76 -10.14 0.05 5.47
C VAL A 76 -11.11 0.76 6.41
N GLN A 77 -12.34 0.23 6.54
CA GLN A 77 -13.36 0.81 7.41
C GLN A 77 -13.11 0.57 8.91
N GLU A 78 -12.21 -0.33 9.26
CA GLU A 78 -11.81 -0.60 10.66
C GLU A 78 -10.74 0.37 11.17
N ILE A 79 -10.19 1.23 10.30
CA ILE A 79 -9.15 2.18 10.69
C ILE A 79 -9.80 3.39 11.33
N ASP A 80 -9.38 3.68 12.55
CA ASP A 80 -9.71 4.96 13.19
C ASP A 80 -8.76 6.06 12.70
N ILE A 81 -9.30 7.00 11.90
CA ILE A 81 -8.57 8.16 11.38
C ILE A 81 -9.19 9.42 11.98
N ASN A 82 -8.59 9.88 13.07
CA ASN A 82 -9.08 11.03 13.81
C ASN A 82 -9.01 12.35 13.01
N ASP A 83 -7.97 12.53 12.19
CA ASP A 83 -7.80 13.73 11.36
C ASP A 83 -7.56 13.34 9.89
N LYS A 84 -8.62 13.39 9.13
CA LYS A 84 -8.62 13.03 7.69
C LYS A 84 -7.86 14.02 6.81
N ASN A 85 -7.56 15.21 7.30
CA ASN A 85 -6.77 16.20 6.57
C ASN A 85 -5.26 16.04 6.84
N ASN A 86 -4.88 15.43 7.96
CA ASN A 86 -3.50 15.21 8.36
C ASN A 86 -3.16 13.70 8.35
N VAL A 87 -3.41 13.06 7.24
CA VAL A 87 -3.12 11.65 7.00
C VAL A 87 -2.44 11.48 5.65
N SER A 88 -1.49 10.57 5.57
CA SER A 88 -0.88 10.13 4.32
C SER A 88 -1.13 8.64 4.15
N VAL A 89 -1.76 8.27 3.03
CA VAL A 89 -2.08 6.88 2.70
C VAL A 89 -1.19 6.43 1.55
N VAL A 90 -0.41 5.38 1.75
CA VAL A 90 0.43 4.76 0.71
C VAL A 90 -0.19 3.41 0.33
N ILE A 91 -0.45 3.23 -0.96
CA ILE A 91 -1.14 2.04 -1.51
C ILE A 91 -0.22 1.37 -2.54
N VAL A 92 0.15 0.12 -2.29
CA VAL A 92 1.03 -0.67 -3.16
C VAL A 92 0.51 -2.08 -3.30
N GLY A 93 0.36 -2.55 -4.52
CA GLY A 93 -0.10 -3.92 -4.78
C GLY A 93 -0.76 -4.07 -6.16
N PRO A 94 -1.47 -5.17 -6.39
CA PRO A 94 -2.14 -5.43 -7.66
C PRO A 94 -3.10 -4.29 -8.06
N PRO A 95 -3.20 -3.94 -9.37
CA PRO A 95 -4.00 -2.81 -9.84
C PRO A 95 -5.45 -2.82 -9.35
N MET A 96 -6.10 -3.98 -9.37
CA MET A 96 -7.49 -4.10 -8.89
C MET A 96 -7.62 -3.85 -7.39
N MET A 97 -6.66 -4.34 -6.60
CA MET A 97 -6.62 -4.05 -5.16
C MET A 97 -6.47 -2.54 -4.92
N MET A 98 -5.52 -1.90 -5.60
CA MET A 98 -5.32 -0.44 -5.47
C MET A 98 -6.57 0.33 -5.83
N LYS A 99 -7.23 0.00 -6.94
CA LYS A 99 -8.48 0.64 -7.39
C LYS A 99 -9.57 0.57 -6.31
N PHE A 100 -9.86 -0.61 -5.78
CA PHE A 100 -10.87 -0.77 -4.74
C PHE A 100 -10.46 -0.12 -3.42
N THR A 101 -9.19 -0.20 -3.05
CA THR A 101 -8.66 0.47 -1.86
C THR A 101 -8.87 1.98 -1.90
N ILE A 102 -8.57 2.61 -3.02
CA ILE A 102 -8.76 4.05 -3.22
C ILE A 102 -10.23 4.42 -3.00
N VAL A 103 -11.15 3.66 -3.60
CA VAL A 103 -12.59 3.87 -3.43
C VAL A 103 -13.00 3.77 -1.95
N GLU A 104 -12.49 2.78 -1.21
CA GLU A 104 -12.81 2.65 0.21
C GLU A 104 -12.26 3.83 1.04
N PHE A 105 -11.03 4.30 0.76
CA PHE A 105 -10.48 5.47 1.42
C PHE A 105 -11.26 6.76 1.09
N GLN A 106 -11.72 6.92 -0.16
CA GLN A 106 -12.58 8.04 -0.56
C GLN A 106 -13.92 8.01 0.17
N LYS A 107 -14.55 6.83 0.33
CA LYS A 107 -15.82 6.66 1.08
C LYS A 107 -15.70 7.12 2.54
N ILE A 108 -14.58 6.86 3.19
CA ILE A 108 -14.33 7.33 4.56
C ILE A 108 -13.83 8.79 4.62
N GLY A 109 -13.78 9.48 3.48
CA GLY A 109 -13.50 10.91 3.38
C GLY A 109 -12.04 11.31 3.23
N ILE A 110 -11.15 10.38 2.87
CA ILE A 110 -9.75 10.69 2.55
C ILE A 110 -9.70 11.32 1.15
N LYS A 111 -9.02 12.46 1.04
CA LYS A 111 -8.90 13.20 -0.21
C LYS A 111 -7.78 12.63 -1.09
N ASP A 112 -7.90 12.78 -2.40
CA ASP A 112 -6.95 12.24 -3.38
C ASP A 112 -5.50 12.70 -3.14
N HIS A 113 -5.31 13.95 -2.72
CA HIS A 113 -3.97 14.49 -2.46
C HIS A 113 -3.30 13.91 -1.20
N ASN A 114 -4.05 13.19 -0.35
CA ASN A 114 -3.52 12.48 0.80
C ASN A 114 -3.17 11.01 0.48
N MET A 115 -3.43 10.58 -0.75
CA MET A 115 -3.15 9.21 -1.21
C MET A 115 -1.97 9.16 -2.17
N TRP A 116 -1.13 8.16 -2.00
CA TRP A 116 0.04 7.87 -2.83
C TRP A 116 -0.07 6.45 -3.35
N VAL A 117 0.13 6.26 -4.64
CA VAL A 117 0.01 4.99 -5.35
C VAL A 117 1.29 4.62 -6.05
N SER A 118 1.66 3.35 -6.03
CA SER A 118 2.81 2.84 -6.76
C SER A 118 2.34 2.12 -8.01
N TYR A 119 2.70 2.65 -9.18
CA TYR A 119 2.41 2.01 -10.46
C TYR A 119 3.57 1.13 -10.91
N GLU A 120 3.23 -0.06 -11.36
CA GLU A 120 4.20 -1.01 -11.90
C GLU A 120 4.03 -1.15 -13.41
N ARG A 121 5.16 -1.10 -14.11
CA ARG A 121 5.26 -1.30 -15.55
C ARG A 121 6.50 -2.10 -15.88
N LYS A 122 6.48 -2.76 -17.04
CA LYS A 122 7.68 -3.41 -17.55
C LYS A 122 8.76 -2.38 -17.79
N MET A 123 9.83 -2.43 -17.02
CA MET A 123 10.97 -1.55 -17.15
C MET A 123 12.10 -2.28 -17.89
N CYS A 124 12.63 -1.65 -18.94
CA CYS A 124 13.74 -2.21 -19.71
C CYS A 124 14.99 -1.34 -19.59
N CYS A 125 14.93 -0.05 -19.93
CA CYS A 125 16.09 0.83 -19.93
C CYS A 125 16.32 1.58 -18.61
N GLY A 126 15.28 1.88 -17.85
CA GLY A 126 15.37 2.71 -16.62
C GLY A 126 15.74 4.18 -16.86
N LEU A 127 15.74 4.65 -18.10
CA LEU A 127 16.28 5.95 -18.52
C LEU A 127 15.24 6.83 -19.23
N GLY A 128 13.97 6.47 -19.25
CA GLY A 128 12.92 7.21 -19.95
C GLY A 128 13.04 7.19 -21.48
N LYS A 129 13.76 6.22 -22.06
CA LYS A 129 14.07 6.21 -23.52
C LYS A 129 13.28 5.17 -24.32
N CYS A 130 13.11 3.96 -23.80
CA CYS A 130 12.55 2.85 -24.60
C CYS A 130 11.04 2.83 -24.70
N GLY A 131 10.32 3.57 -23.88
CA GLY A 131 8.86 3.66 -23.90
C GLY A 131 8.11 2.52 -23.22
N HIS A 132 8.74 1.41 -22.81
CA HIS A 132 8.05 0.23 -22.25
C HIS A 132 7.29 0.53 -20.95
N CYS A 133 7.78 1.44 -20.13
CA CYS A 133 7.14 1.83 -18.87
C CYS A 133 6.30 3.10 -18.98
N ARG A 134 6.04 3.60 -20.21
CA ARG A 134 5.30 4.84 -20.41
C ARG A 134 3.81 4.64 -20.13
N MET A 135 3.23 5.56 -19.39
CA MET A 135 1.80 5.74 -19.22
C MET A 135 1.47 7.16 -19.69
N ASP A 136 0.69 7.29 -20.76
CA ASP A 136 0.47 8.56 -21.45
C ASP A 136 1.82 9.24 -21.78
N THR A 137 2.13 10.41 -21.23
CA THR A 137 3.38 11.14 -21.43
C THR A 137 4.43 10.86 -20.32
N THR A 138 4.07 10.10 -19.29
CA THR A 138 4.86 9.86 -18.07
C THR A 138 5.65 8.57 -18.15
N TYR A 139 6.92 8.60 -17.79
CA TYR A 139 7.77 7.41 -17.71
C TYR A 139 7.89 6.94 -16.26
N ILE A 140 7.32 5.78 -15.96
CA ILE A 140 7.31 5.24 -14.59
C ILE A 140 8.72 5.04 -14.02
N CYS A 141 9.72 4.75 -14.86
CA CYS A 141 11.09 4.54 -14.43
C CYS A 141 11.86 5.81 -14.03
N THR A 142 11.44 6.99 -14.52
CA THR A 142 12.11 8.27 -14.22
C THR A 142 11.25 9.21 -13.39
N ASP A 143 9.94 9.21 -13.63
CA ASP A 143 9.00 10.15 -13.02
C ASP A 143 8.31 9.56 -11.78
N GLY A 144 8.31 8.22 -11.66
CA GLY A 144 7.71 7.45 -10.58
C GLY A 144 8.71 6.54 -9.87
N PRO A 145 8.29 5.36 -9.42
CA PRO A 145 6.97 4.70 -9.62
C PRO A 145 5.86 5.19 -8.69
N VAL A 146 6.16 6.00 -7.68
CA VAL A 146 5.18 6.46 -6.68
C VAL A 146 4.67 7.84 -7.05
N PHE A 147 3.35 7.96 -7.14
CA PHE A 147 2.68 9.21 -7.51
C PHE A 147 1.64 9.60 -6.46
N ASN A 148 1.49 10.90 -6.25
CA ASN A 148 0.30 11.41 -5.58
C ASN A 148 -0.93 11.06 -6.42
N TYR A 149 -1.99 10.53 -5.79
CA TYR A 149 -3.16 10.05 -6.53
C TYR A 149 -3.92 11.17 -7.25
N SER A 150 -3.83 12.42 -6.81
CA SER A 150 -4.41 13.54 -7.57
C SER A 150 -3.86 13.63 -8.99
N PHE A 151 -2.59 13.32 -9.19
CA PHE A 151 -1.96 13.19 -10.51
C PHE A 151 -2.10 11.77 -11.06
N GLY A 152 -1.80 10.75 -10.26
CA GLY A 152 -1.80 9.36 -10.70
C GLY A 152 -3.11 8.90 -11.36
N LYS A 153 -4.26 9.41 -10.90
CA LYS A 153 -5.56 9.10 -11.50
C LYS A 153 -5.74 9.60 -12.94
N THR A 154 -4.87 10.50 -13.41
CA THR A 154 -4.89 11.00 -14.80
C THR A 154 -4.03 10.17 -15.74
N LEU A 155 -3.24 9.23 -15.21
CA LEU A 155 -2.40 8.35 -16.02
C LEU A 155 -3.24 7.19 -16.55
N TYR A 156 -3.32 7.08 -17.85
CA TYR A 156 -4.04 6.04 -18.58
C TYR A 156 -3.06 5.06 -19.24
N ASP A 157 -3.53 3.82 -19.41
CA ASP A 157 -2.85 2.77 -20.18
C ASP A 157 -3.01 2.97 -21.69
#